data_2071a5287b48c911a4e0670c5a8cd791
#
_entry.id   2071a5287b48c911a4e0670c5a8cd791
#
_cell.length_a   1.000
_cell.length_b   1.000
_cell.length_c   1.000
_cell.angle_alpha   90.00
_cell.angle_beta   90.00
_cell.angle_gamma   90.00
#
_symmetry.space_group_name_H-M   'P 1'
#
loop_
_entity.id
_entity.type
_entity.pdbx_description
1 polymer ?
#
loop_
_entity_poly.entity_id
_entity_poly.type
_entity_poly.pdbx_seq_one_letter_code
_entity_poly.pdbx_strand_id
1 'polypeptide(L)'
;MAGAWLQFVAGGLTAGAIYALVALGFSIVYNASHAINFAQGEFVMLGGMGAVALVALGLPLVPAVLLAVAGAMIVGLLVQRLALEPAQSGGRADVTTLIIITIGVSLFLRGLAQVVWDKRIHSLPAFSGSEPIAIGGASIVPQSLWVLGGTALAVLALGAFFNRTLAGKAMLATAINPQAAQLMGISTRGVMRASFALAAGLGALGGVLTAPITLTSYEAGVMLGLKGFAAAMLGGLGSFGGAVAGGLLLGLLESLGAGFVSSAYKDAIAFVVILAVLFFLPGGLFGARGSDRV
;
A
#
# COMPACT_ATOMS: atom_id res chain seq x y z
N MET A 1 -14.61 -23.54 -19.52
CA MET A 1 -14.18 -23.55 -18.11
C MET A 1 -12.74 -23.03 -17.95
N ALA A 2 -11.76 -23.44 -18.77
CA ALA A 2 -10.38 -22.96 -18.64
C ALA A 2 -10.21 -21.43 -18.74
N GLY A 3 -10.91 -20.76 -19.67
CA GLY A 3 -10.85 -19.30 -19.82
C GLY A 3 -11.37 -18.53 -18.60
N ALA A 4 -12.41 -19.03 -17.91
CA ALA A 4 -12.95 -18.40 -16.72
C ALA A 4 -11.94 -18.49 -15.55
N TRP A 5 -11.27 -19.63 -15.37
CA TRP A 5 -10.22 -19.77 -14.36
C TRP A 5 -9.08 -18.78 -14.61
N LEU A 6 -8.61 -18.68 -15.86
CA LEU A 6 -7.54 -17.75 -16.21
C LEU A 6 -7.95 -16.30 -15.94
N GLN A 7 -9.21 -15.94 -16.19
CA GLN A 7 -9.73 -14.61 -15.92
C GLN A 7 -9.77 -14.27 -14.43
N PHE A 8 -10.23 -15.22 -13.57
CA PHE A 8 -10.21 -15.02 -12.12
C PHE A 8 -8.79 -14.93 -11.57
N VAL A 9 -7.88 -15.75 -12.06
CA VAL A 9 -6.47 -15.68 -11.64
C VAL A 9 -5.84 -14.36 -12.08
N ALA A 10 -6.04 -13.92 -13.32
CA ALA A 10 -5.50 -12.63 -13.78
C ALA A 10 -6.09 -11.45 -13.01
N GLY A 11 -7.42 -11.44 -12.78
CA GLY A 11 -8.07 -10.42 -11.96
C GLY A 11 -7.58 -10.42 -10.51
N GLY A 12 -7.44 -11.62 -9.92
CA GLY A 12 -6.93 -11.79 -8.56
C GLY A 12 -5.48 -11.33 -8.41
N LEU A 13 -4.61 -11.65 -9.37
CA LEU A 13 -3.22 -11.17 -9.37
C LEU A 13 -3.16 -9.64 -9.54
N THR A 14 -4.03 -9.06 -10.38
CA THR A 14 -4.10 -7.61 -10.56
C THR A 14 -4.52 -6.91 -9.27
N ALA A 15 -5.60 -7.34 -8.63
CA ALA A 15 -6.03 -6.80 -7.35
C ALA A 15 -4.97 -7.03 -6.25
N GLY A 16 -4.41 -8.24 -6.20
CA GLY A 16 -3.37 -8.63 -5.26
C GLY A 16 -2.09 -7.82 -5.39
N ALA A 17 -1.71 -7.41 -6.60
CA ALA A 17 -0.57 -6.54 -6.86
C ALA A 17 -0.78 -5.15 -6.23
N ILE A 18 -1.99 -4.60 -6.32
CA ILE A 18 -2.32 -3.32 -5.67
C ILE A 18 -2.27 -3.47 -4.15
N TYR A 19 -2.86 -4.55 -3.60
CA TYR A 19 -2.81 -4.82 -2.16
C TYR A 19 -1.37 -5.01 -1.66
N ALA A 20 -0.50 -5.62 -2.47
CA ALA A 20 0.92 -5.77 -2.16
C ALA A 20 1.65 -4.42 -2.05
N LEU A 21 1.38 -3.46 -2.95
CA LEU A 21 1.97 -2.12 -2.85
C LEU A 21 1.56 -1.41 -1.55
N VAL A 22 0.29 -1.49 -1.19
CA VAL A 22 -0.23 -0.89 0.04
C VAL A 22 0.33 -1.59 1.27
N ALA A 23 0.39 -2.94 1.25
CA ALA A 23 0.96 -3.77 2.31
C ALA A 23 2.45 -3.51 2.53
N LEU A 24 3.22 -3.29 1.46
CA LEU A 24 4.61 -2.86 1.54
C LEU A 24 4.74 -1.52 2.26
N GLY A 25 3.86 -0.56 1.97
CA GLY A 25 3.81 0.72 2.67
C GLY A 25 3.58 0.54 4.18
N PHE A 26 2.63 -0.30 4.59
CA PHE A 26 2.43 -0.65 5.99
C PHE A 26 3.68 -1.27 6.62
N SER A 27 4.31 -2.24 5.94
CA SER A 27 5.50 -2.94 6.44
C SER A 27 6.70 -2.01 6.61
N ILE A 28 6.91 -1.05 5.70
CA ILE A 28 8.01 -0.08 5.77
C ILE A 28 7.83 0.83 7.01
N VAL A 29 6.63 1.37 7.21
CA VAL A 29 6.38 2.23 8.37
C VAL A 29 6.44 1.44 9.67
N TYR A 30 5.88 0.23 9.70
CA TYR A 30 5.92 -0.63 10.87
C TYR A 30 7.36 -0.97 11.30
N ASN A 31 8.24 -1.30 10.35
CA ASN A 31 9.65 -1.56 10.63
C ASN A 31 10.37 -0.35 11.22
N ALA A 32 9.96 0.86 10.87
CA ALA A 32 10.59 2.08 11.37
C ALA A 32 10.01 2.55 12.72
N SER A 33 8.70 2.38 12.95
CA SER A 33 7.97 2.96 14.09
C SER A 33 7.42 1.94 15.09
N HIS A 34 7.38 0.67 14.72
CA HIS A 34 6.64 -0.41 15.41
C HIS A 34 5.14 -0.09 15.63
N ALA A 35 4.62 0.90 14.90
CA ALA A 35 3.22 1.31 14.92
C ALA A 35 2.57 1.13 13.55
N ILE A 36 1.27 0.87 13.54
CA ILE A 36 0.48 0.77 12.32
C ILE A 36 0.08 2.19 11.89
N ASN A 37 0.33 2.53 10.63
CA ASN A 37 -0.06 3.82 10.06
C ASN A 37 -1.42 3.71 9.35
N PHE A 38 -2.50 4.08 10.03
CA PHE A 38 -3.84 4.06 9.43
C PHE A 38 -4.08 5.14 8.36
N ALA A 39 -3.18 6.09 8.19
CA ALA A 39 -3.22 7.03 7.06
C ALA A 39 -2.67 6.42 5.74
N GLN A 40 -2.19 5.17 5.74
CA GLN A 40 -1.60 4.54 4.55
C GLN A 40 -2.59 4.47 3.37
N GLY A 41 -3.86 4.21 3.63
CA GLY A 41 -4.90 4.20 2.59
C GLY A 41 -5.10 5.56 1.94
N GLU A 42 -4.95 6.66 2.68
CA GLU A 42 -5.13 8.01 2.13
C GLU A 42 -4.03 8.38 1.12
N PHE A 43 -2.86 7.79 1.21
CA PHE A 43 -1.83 7.95 0.18
C PHE A 43 -2.23 7.32 -1.16
N VAL A 44 -3.02 6.24 -1.14
CA VAL A 44 -3.62 5.65 -2.35
C VAL A 44 -4.61 6.65 -2.99
N MET A 45 -5.49 7.22 -2.18
CA MET A 45 -6.41 8.27 -2.61
C MET A 45 -5.66 9.47 -3.21
N LEU A 46 -4.65 9.99 -2.49
CA LEU A 46 -3.84 11.12 -2.95
C LEU A 46 -3.17 10.85 -4.30
N GLY A 47 -2.65 9.64 -4.52
CA GLY A 47 -2.07 9.24 -5.79
C GLY A 47 -3.10 9.26 -6.92
N GLY A 48 -4.22 8.58 -6.75
CA GLY A 48 -5.29 8.50 -7.75
C GLY A 48 -5.91 9.86 -8.07
N MET A 49 -6.40 10.57 -7.03
CA MET A 49 -7.02 11.89 -7.19
C MET A 49 -6.04 12.96 -7.68
N GLY A 50 -4.79 12.94 -7.17
CA GLY A 50 -3.74 13.84 -7.63
C GLY A 50 -3.39 13.66 -9.10
N ALA A 51 -3.27 12.41 -9.57
CA ALA A 51 -3.02 12.14 -10.98
C ALA A 51 -4.19 12.59 -11.87
N VAL A 52 -5.43 12.32 -11.47
CA VAL A 52 -6.63 12.81 -12.18
C VAL A 52 -6.62 14.32 -12.27
N ALA A 53 -6.39 15.03 -11.16
CA ALA A 53 -6.37 16.48 -11.13
C ALA A 53 -5.30 17.07 -12.06
N LEU A 54 -4.09 16.50 -12.06
CA LEU A 54 -2.99 16.95 -12.91
C LEU A 54 -3.27 16.71 -14.39
N VAL A 55 -3.88 15.57 -14.75
CA VAL A 55 -4.32 15.30 -16.14
C VAL A 55 -5.44 16.26 -16.54
N ALA A 56 -6.38 16.56 -15.65
CA ALA A 56 -7.45 17.55 -15.91
C ALA A 56 -6.91 18.97 -16.12
N LEU A 57 -5.75 19.30 -15.56
CA LEU A 57 -5.02 20.55 -15.81
C LEU A 57 -4.24 20.56 -17.14
N GLY A 58 -4.34 19.47 -17.94
CA GLY A 58 -3.70 19.36 -19.25
C GLY A 58 -2.28 18.78 -19.21
N LEU A 59 -1.80 18.28 -18.10
CA LEU A 59 -0.50 17.59 -18.07
C LEU A 59 -0.60 16.24 -18.78
N PRO A 60 0.44 15.84 -19.55
CA PRO A 60 0.56 14.49 -20.07
C PRO A 60 0.56 13.46 -18.94
N LEU A 61 0.09 12.25 -19.22
CA LEU A 61 -0.12 11.20 -18.22
C LEU A 61 1.14 10.88 -17.40
N VAL A 62 2.29 10.70 -18.06
CA VAL A 62 3.54 10.31 -17.38
C VAL A 62 4.01 11.35 -16.37
N PRO A 63 4.17 12.65 -16.73
CA PRO A 63 4.48 13.69 -15.73
C PRO A 63 3.42 13.81 -14.64
N ALA A 64 2.13 13.67 -14.96
CA ALA A 64 1.06 13.72 -13.97
C ALA A 64 1.20 12.60 -12.91
N VAL A 65 1.48 11.37 -13.36
CA VAL A 65 1.75 10.23 -12.47
C VAL A 65 2.95 10.49 -11.57
N LEU A 66 4.08 10.93 -12.13
CA LEU A 66 5.30 11.19 -11.38
C LEU A 66 5.11 12.30 -10.34
N LEU A 67 4.43 13.38 -10.71
CA LEU A 67 4.14 14.49 -9.79
C LEU A 67 3.13 14.08 -8.71
N ALA A 68 2.12 13.28 -9.02
CA ALA A 68 1.17 12.77 -8.03
C ALA A 68 1.87 11.89 -6.99
N VAL A 69 2.74 10.98 -7.42
CA VAL A 69 3.53 10.13 -6.52
C VAL A 69 4.49 10.97 -5.69
N ALA A 70 5.23 11.90 -6.31
CA ALA A 70 6.14 12.79 -5.60
C ALA A 70 5.39 13.68 -4.58
N GLY A 71 4.23 14.22 -4.95
CA GLY A 71 3.36 14.98 -4.06
C GLY A 71 2.91 14.17 -2.85
N ALA A 72 2.48 12.93 -3.06
CA ALA A 72 2.13 12.02 -1.97
C ALA A 72 3.33 11.69 -1.06
N MET A 73 4.54 11.52 -1.62
CA MET A 73 5.77 11.33 -0.82
C MET A 73 6.05 12.56 0.07
N ILE A 74 5.85 13.76 -0.45
CA ILE A 74 5.98 15.01 0.33
C ILE A 74 4.93 15.04 1.45
N VAL A 75 3.67 14.68 1.16
CA VAL A 75 2.62 14.59 2.18
C VAL A 75 3.00 13.57 3.26
N GLY A 76 3.49 12.38 2.88
CA GLY A 76 3.96 11.36 3.83
C GLY A 76 5.08 11.89 4.74
N LEU A 77 6.05 12.61 4.19
CA LEU A 77 7.12 13.27 4.93
C LEU A 77 6.56 14.33 5.89
N LEU A 78 5.61 15.15 5.44
CA LEU A 78 4.97 16.17 6.26
C LEU A 78 4.15 15.56 7.40
N VAL A 79 3.41 14.49 7.15
CA VAL A 79 2.67 13.74 8.17
C VAL A 79 3.62 13.27 9.27
N GLN A 80 4.75 12.67 8.90
CA GLN A 80 5.73 12.24 9.90
C GLN A 80 6.31 13.43 10.67
N ARG A 81 6.71 14.49 9.95
CA ARG A 81 7.40 15.63 10.57
C ARG A 81 6.50 16.50 11.44
N LEU A 82 5.23 16.71 11.02
CA LEU A 82 4.32 17.64 11.68
C LEU A 82 3.39 16.97 12.69
N ALA A 83 3.00 15.71 12.46
CA ALA A 83 2.06 15.01 13.32
C ALA A 83 2.73 14.02 14.29
N LEU A 84 3.66 13.17 13.80
CA LEU A 84 4.21 12.09 14.61
C LEU A 84 5.49 12.51 15.35
N GLU A 85 6.40 13.25 14.71
CA GLU A 85 7.68 13.63 15.32
C GLU A 85 7.52 14.48 16.60
N PRO A 86 6.60 15.48 16.67
CA PRO A 86 6.36 16.21 17.92
C PRO A 86 5.87 15.32 19.07
N ALA A 87 4.99 14.36 18.75
CA ALA A 87 4.49 13.41 19.74
C ALA A 87 5.62 12.50 20.28
N GLN A 88 6.48 12.00 19.40
CA GLN A 88 7.63 11.17 19.77
C GLN A 88 8.69 11.93 20.55
N SER A 89 8.93 13.21 20.21
CA SER A 89 9.94 14.04 20.88
C SER A 89 9.55 14.41 22.32
N GLY A 90 8.26 14.38 22.66
CA GLY A 90 7.75 14.63 24.01
C GLY A 90 7.95 13.49 25.01
N GLY A 91 8.55 12.38 24.61
CA GLY A 91 8.84 11.21 25.47
C GLY A 91 7.60 10.45 25.99
N ARG A 92 6.42 10.75 25.47
CA ARG A 92 5.13 10.21 25.95
C ARG A 92 4.35 9.41 24.88
N ALA A 93 4.87 9.34 23.65
CA ALA A 93 4.15 8.64 22.60
C ALA A 93 4.43 7.13 22.68
N ASP A 94 3.49 6.41 23.27
CA ASP A 94 3.37 4.96 23.11
C ASP A 94 2.82 4.61 21.72
N VAL A 95 2.83 3.34 21.38
CA VAL A 95 2.32 2.83 20.08
C VAL A 95 0.86 3.24 19.86
N THR A 96 0.03 3.22 20.91
CA THR A 96 -1.39 3.58 20.84
C THR A 96 -1.57 5.05 20.45
N THR A 97 -0.77 5.95 21.02
CA THR A 97 -0.79 7.38 20.67
C THR A 97 -0.45 7.60 19.19
N LEU A 98 0.56 6.90 18.65
CA LEU A 98 0.93 6.99 17.24
C LEU A 98 -0.20 6.50 16.32
N ILE A 99 -0.87 5.42 16.69
CA ILE A 99 -2.03 4.90 15.96
C ILE A 99 -3.16 5.94 15.92
N ILE A 100 -3.52 6.52 17.08
CA ILE A 100 -4.59 7.54 17.17
C ILE A 100 -4.24 8.77 16.30
N ILE A 101 -2.99 9.24 16.33
CA ILE A 101 -2.54 10.34 15.49
C ILE A 101 -2.72 10.00 14.01
N THR A 102 -2.34 8.80 13.56
CA THR A 102 -2.48 8.42 12.14
C THR A 102 -3.95 8.28 11.71
N ILE A 103 -4.84 7.87 12.60
CA ILE A 103 -6.30 7.90 12.35
C ILE A 103 -6.78 9.35 12.19
N GLY A 104 -6.34 10.25 13.07
CA GLY A 104 -6.66 11.68 12.95
C GLY A 104 -6.15 12.29 11.65
N VAL A 105 -4.93 11.95 11.24
CA VAL A 105 -4.34 12.35 9.95
C VAL A 105 -5.16 11.79 8.78
N SER A 106 -5.59 10.52 8.83
CA SER A 106 -6.45 9.93 7.80
C SER A 106 -7.74 10.73 7.62
N LEU A 107 -8.45 11.02 8.72
CA LEU A 107 -9.67 11.82 8.68
C LEU A 107 -9.43 13.24 8.14
N PHE A 108 -8.33 13.88 8.55
CA PHE A 108 -7.93 15.20 8.05
C PHE A 108 -7.66 15.18 6.54
N LEU A 109 -6.84 14.24 6.05
CA LEU A 109 -6.50 14.13 4.63
C LEU A 109 -7.73 13.86 3.77
N ARG A 110 -8.65 13.01 4.24
CA ARG A 110 -9.92 12.74 3.57
C ARG A 110 -10.83 13.95 3.53
N GLY A 111 -10.95 14.67 4.65
CA GLY A 111 -11.70 15.94 4.70
C GLY A 111 -11.11 17.00 3.76
N LEU A 112 -9.78 17.11 3.73
CA LEU A 112 -9.09 18.01 2.80
C LEU A 112 -9.35 17.63 1.35
N ALA A 113 -9.29 16.33 1.02
CA ALA A 113 -9.58 15.84 -0.33
C ALA A 113 -10.98 16.19 -0.81
N GLN A 114 -11.99 16.11 0.07
CA GLN A 114 -13.37 16.53 -0.25
C GLN A 114 -13.48 18.02 -0.60
N VAL A 115 -12.70 18.86 0.05
CA VAL A 115 -12.71 20.32 -0.19
C VAL A 115 -11.93 20.64 -1.47
N VAL A 116 -10.81 19.97 -1.73
CA VAL A 116 -9.93 20.28 -2.87
C VAL A 116 -10.43 19.67 -4.17
N TRP A 117 -10.94 18.42 -4.16
CA TRP A 117 -11.29 17.67 -5.37
C TRP A 117 -12.77 17.33 -5.51
N ASP A 118 -13.61 17.77 -4.59
CA ASP A 118 -15.03 17.45 -4.51
C ASP A 118 -15.36 16.01 -4.02
N LYS A 119 -16.67 15.67 -4.07
CA LYS A 119 -17.19 14.35 -3.63
C LYS A 119 -17.51 13.41 -4.78
N ARG A 120 -17.14 13.78 -6.02
CA ARG A 120 -17.48 13.00 -7.20
C ARG A 120 -16.48 11.86 -7.38
N ILE A 121 -16.93 10.88 -8.14
CA ILE A 121 -16.07 9.78 -8.60
C ILE A 121 -15.38 10.25 -9.88
N HIS A 122 -14.08 10.04 -9.94
CA HIS A 122 -13.23 10.44 -11.04
C HIS A 122 -12.59 9.22 -11.73
N SER A 123 -12.30 9.35 -13.01
CA SER A 123 -11.62 8.33 -13.80
C SER A 123 -10.31 8.87 -14.34
N LEU A 124 -9.27 8.05 -14.29
CA LEU A 124 -8.02 8.31 -14.98
C LEU A 124 -8.04 7.60 -16.34
N PRO A 125 -7.57 8.21 -17.43
CA PRO A 125 -7.45 7.52 -18.71
C PRO A 125 -6.58 6.28 -18.60
N ALA A 126 -6.95 5.19 -19.29
CA ALA A 126 -6.13 3.99 -19.38
C ALA A 126 -4.80 4.29 -20.07
N PHE A 127 -3.70 3.66 -19.60
CA PHE A 127 -2.34 3.99 -20.04
C PHE A 127 -2.03 3.53 -21.48
N SER A 128 -2.68 2.45 -21.95
CA SER A 128 -2.45 1.87 -23.29
C SER A 128 -3.73 1.42 -24.00
N GLY A 129 -4.84 2.17 -23.79
CA GLY A 129 -6.13 1.84 -24.38
C GLY A 129 -6.98 0.92 -23.52
N SER A 130 -8.25 0.76 -23.93
CA SER A 130 -9.25 0.03 -23.16
C SER A 130 -9.69 -1.28 -23.82
N GLU A 131 -9.19 -1.62 -25.02
CA GLU A 131 -9.58 -2.83 -25.72
C GLU A 131 -8.97 -4.07 -25.03
N PRO A 132 -9.82 -5.04 -24.59
CA PRO A 132 -9.33 -6.21 -23.89
C PRO A 132 -8.50 -7.13 -24.81
N ILE A 133 -7.42 -7.66 -24.26
CA ILE A 133 -6.55 -8.62 -24.95
C ILE A 133 -7.07 -10.03 -24.64
N ALA A 134 -7.46 -10.78 -25.69
CA ALA A 134 -7.90 -12.16 -25.54
C ALA A 134 -6.68 -13.09 -25.45
N ILE A 135 -6.48 -13.73 -24.30
CA ILE A 135 -5.41 -14.71 -24.07
C ILE A 135 -6.02 -15.98 -23.51
N GLY A 136 -5.91 -17.10 -24.27
CA GLY A 136 -6.35 -18.41 -23.80
C GLY A 136 -7.84 -18.50 -23.41
N GLY A 137 -8.70 -17.67 -24.03
CA GLY A 137 -10.14 -17.59 -23.72
C GLY A 137 -10.47 -16.68 -22.52
N ALA A 138 -9.50 -16.02 -21.93
CA ALA A 138 -9.71 -14.94 -20.96
C ALA A 138 -9.57 -13.57 -21.65
N SER A 139 -10.32 -12.58 -21.15
CA SER A 139 -10.29 -11.20 -21.61
C SER A 139 -9.57 -10.35 -20.57
N ILE A 140 -8.32 -9.95 -20.84
CA ILE A 140 -7.48 -9.21 -19.92
C ILE A 140 -7.43 -7.75 -20.32
N VAL A 141 -7.79 -6.84 -19.42
CA VAL A 141 -7.68 -5.40 -19.64
C VAL A 141 -6.20 -5.01 -19.67
N PRO A 142 -5.72 -4.24 -20.67
CA PRO A 142 -4.31 -3.83 -20.77
C PRO A 142 -3.77 -3.15 -19.51
N GLN A 143 -4.62 -2.42 -18.79
CA GLN A 143 -4.26 -1.77 -17.52
C GLN A 143 -3.79 -2.77 -16.46
N SER A 144 -4.27 -4.03 -16.48
CA SER A 144 -3.80 -5.07 -15.55
C SER A 144 -2.31 -5.38 -15.74
N LEU A 145 -1.80 -5.30 -16.98
CA LEU A 145 -0.37 -5.49 -17.25
C LEU A 145 0.47 -4.33 -16.67
N TRP A 146 -0.06 -3.10 -16.74
CA TRP A 146 0.59 -1.94 -16.09
C TRP A 146 0.59 -2.07 -14.57
N VAL A 147 -0.49 -2.58 -13.97
CA VAL A 147 -0.55 -2.85 -12.53
C VAL A 147 0.49 -3.89 -12.14
N LEU A 148 0.54 -5.03 -12.82
CA LEU A 148 1.49 -6.11 -12.54
C LEU A 148 2.93 -5.67 -12.78
N GLY A 149 3.19 -5.04 -13.93
CA GLY A 149 4.53 -4.53 -14.29
C GLY A 149 5.01 -3.42 -13.35
N GLY A 150 4.15 -2.45 -13.05
CA GLY A 150 4.44 -1.35 -12.12
C GLY A 150 4.70 -1.85 -10.69
N THR A 151 3.90 -2.81 -10.23
CA THR A 151 4.12 -3.44 -8.93
C THR A 151 5.42 -4.24 -8.90
N ALA A 152 5.69 -5.05 -9.91
CA ALA A 152 6.93 -5.80 -10.01
C ALA A 152 8.16 -4.88 -10.02
N LEU A 153 8.11 -3.80 -10.80
CA LEU A 153 9.16 -2.78 -10.85
C LEU A 153 9.36 -2.11 -9.49
N ALA A 154 8.28 -1.74 -8.80
CA ALA A 154 8.35 -1.12 -7.47
C ALA A 154 8.96 -2.09 -6.43
N VAL A 155 8.57 -3.37 -6.46
CA VAL A 155 9.13 -4.41 -5.56
C VAL A 155 10.62 -4.62 -5.83
N LEU A 156 11.03 -4.70 -7.11
CA LEU A 156 12.44 -4.86 -7.49
C LEU A 156 13.25 -3.63 -7.12
N ALA A 157 12.73 -2.42 -7.38
CA ALA A 157 13.38 -1.17 -7.02
C ALA A 157 13.55 -1.04 -5.50
N LEU A 158 12.52 -1.41 -4.73
CA LEU A 158 12.56 -1.41 -3.27
C LEU A 158 13.59 -2.44 -2.74
N GLY A 159 13.59 -3.65 -3.31
CA GLY A 159 14.59 -4.67 -3.00
C GLY A 159 16.03 -4.20 -3.28
N ALA A 160 16.24 -3.57 -4.44
CA ALA A 160 17.53 -2.98 -4.79
C ALA A 160 17.91 -1.82 -3.84
N PHE A 161 16.95 -0.96 -3.49
CA PHE A 161 17.15 0.13 -2.53
C PHE A 161 17.63 -0.39 -1.17
N PHE A 162 16.94 -1.36 -0.58
CA PHE A 162 17.31 -1.91 0.73
C PHE A 162 18.65 -2.66 0.70
N ASN A 163 18.93 -3.41 -0.37
CA ASN A 163 20.14 -4.24 -0.42
C ASN A 163 21.38 -3.49 -0.91
N ARG A 164 21.23 -2.47 -1.77
CA ARG A 164 22.36 -1.83 -2.47
C ARG A 164 22.66 -0.40 -2.00
N THR A 165 21.74 0.29 -1.29
CA THR A 165 21.97 1.67 -0.87
C THR A 165 22.31 1.78 0.63
N LEU A 166 23.10 2.78 0.99
CA LEU A 166 23.39 3.09 2.40
C LEU A 166 22.14 3.49 3.17
N ALA A 167 21.24 4.26 2.53
CA ALA A 167 19.98 4.67 3.14
C ALA A 167 19.07 3.47 3.44
N GLY A 168 18.95 2.53 2.51
CA GLY A 168 18.18 1.30 2.71
C GLY A 168 18.76 0.43 3.84
N LYS A 169 20.10 0.28 3.88
CA LYS A 169 20.78 -0.45 4.97
C LYS A 169 20.60 0.23 6.32
N ALA A 170 20.64 1.56 6.36
CA ALA A 170 20.36 2.34 7.57
C ALA A 170 18.93 2.13 8.08
N MET A 171 17.94 2.04 7.17
CA MET A 171 16.55 1.74 7.51
C MET A 171 16.43 0.32 8.10
N LEU A 172 17.07 -0.69 7.50
CA LEU A 172 17.08 -2.05 8.03
C LEU A 172 17.78 -2.15 9.40
N ALA A 173 18.90 -1.48 9.59
CA ALA A 173 19.60 -1.42 10.88
C ALA A 173 18.72 -0.80 11.97
N THR A 174 18.02 0.29 11.65
CA THR A 174 17.09 0.96 12.57
C THR A 174 15.90 0.07 12.92
N ALA A 175 15.40 -0.73 11.97
CA ALA A 175 14.31 -1.68 12.19
C ALA A 175 14.69 -2.79 13.18
N ILE A 176 15.95 -3.24 13.19
CA ILE A 176 16.44 -4.27 14.09
C ILE A 176 16.70 -3.72 15.50
N ASN A 177 17.45 -2.63 15.60
CA ASN A 177 17.76 -1.98 16.87
C ASN A 177 17.99 -0.47 16.70
N PRO A 178 16.97 0.36 17.00
CA PRO A 178 17.07 1.81 16.86
C PRO A 178 18.17 2.45 17.72
N GLN A 179 18.41 1.90 18.92
CA GLN A 179 19.42 2.43 19.85
C GLN A 179 20.84 2.18 19.33
N ALA A 180 21.12 0.94 18.90
CA ALA A 180 22.39 0.60 18.29
C ALA A 180 22.65 1.40 17.01
N ALA A 181 21.62 1.59 16.18
CA ALA A 181 21.71 2.40 14.97
C ALA A 181 22.09 3.86 15.28
N GLN A 182 21.52 4.46 16.33
CA GLN A 182 21.87 5.81 16.78
C GLN A 182 23.33 5.90 17.24
N LEU A 183 23.83 4.92 17.99
CA LEU A 183 25.23 4.88 18.43
C LEU A 183 26.21 4.79 17.24
N MET A 184 25.78 4.21 16.13
CA MET A 184 26.54 4.16 14.87
C MET A 184 26.36 5.44 14.01
N GLY A 185 25.71 6.49 14.53
CA GLY A 185 25.51 7.77 13.84
C GLY A 185 24.33 7.80 12.85
N ILE A 186 23.45 6.78 12.84
CA ILE A 186 22.26 6.76 11.98
C ILE A 186 21.17 7.63 12.63
N SER A 187 20.68 8.62 11.86
CA SER A 187 19.54 9.45 12.28
C SER A 187 18.23 8.67 12.18
N THR A 188 17.73 8.17 13.30
CA THR A 188 16.42 7.45 13.34
C THR A 188 15.25 8.35 12.93
N ARG A 189 15.32 9.67 13.21
CA ARG A 189 14.33 10.64 12.70
C ARG A 189 14.35 10.73 11.18
N GLY A 190 15.54 10.75 10.58
CA GLY A 190 15.71 10.75 9.12
C GLY A 190 15.16 9.46 8.49
N VAL A 191 15.45 8.32 9.11
CA VAL A 191 14.91 7.01 8.70
C VAL A 191 13.38 7.02 8.75
N MET A 192 12.79 7.50 9.83
CA MET A 192 11.33 7.57 9.98
C MET A 192 10.67 8.43 8.88
N ARG A 193 11.24 9.62 8.61
CA ARG A 193 10.76 10.51 7.54
C ARG A 193 10.85 9.84 6.16
N ALA A 194 11.97 9.18 5.87
CA ALA A 194 12.15 8.44 4.62
C ALA A 194 11.16 7.26 4.50
N SER A 195 10.88 6.55 5.60
CA SER A 195 9.91 5.45 5.63
C SER A 195 8.50 5.92 5.29
N PHE A 196 8.05 7.04 5.86
CA PHE A 196 6.74 7.61 5.55
C PHE A 196 6.66 8.13 4.11
N ALA A 197 7.72 8.75 3.60
CA ALA A 197 7.78 9.19 2.21
C ALA A 197 7.71 8.01 1.23
N LEU A 198 8.50 6.95 1.45
CA LEU A 198 8.48 5.74 0.63
C LEU A 198 7.13 5.03 0.69
N ALA A 199 6.55 4.88 1.89
CA ALA A 199 5.25 4.26 2.09
C ALA A 199 4.14 5.04 1.38
N ALA A 200 4.18 6.36 1.44
CA ALA A 200 3.24 7.23 0.73
C ALA A 200 3.42 7.11 -0.79
N GLY A 201 4.65 7.04 -1.28
CA GLY A 201 4.94 6.82 -2.71
C GLY A 201 4.40 5.49 -3.22
N LEU A 202 4.56 4.40 -2.46
CA LEU A 202 4.01 3.08 -2.81
C LEU A 202 2.47 3.08 -2.80
N GLY A 203 1.86 3.69 -1.78
CA GLY A 203 0.41 3.87 -1.73
C GLY A 203 -0.10 4.66 -2.93
N ALA A 204 0.51 5.81 -3.22
CA ALA A 204 0.15 6.66 -4.35
C ALA A 204 0.32 5.93 -5.70
N LEU A 205 1.39 5.18 -5.88
CA LEU A 205 1.60 4.36 -7.07
C LEU A 205 0.46 3.33 -7.22
N GLY A 206 0.07 2.66 -6.14
CA GLY A 206 -1.10 1.77 -6.13
C GLY A 206 -2.38 2.50 -6.55
N GLY A 207 -2.61 3.70 -6.04
CA GLY A 207 -3.77 4.52 -6.39
C GLY A 207 -3.81 4.94 -7.86
N VAL A 208 -2.67 5.39 -8.39
CA VAL A 208 -2.55 5.75 -9.81
C VAL A 208 -2.78 4.56 -10.73
N LEU A 209 -2.19 3.41 -10.42
CA LEU A 209 -2.31 2.20 -11.22
C LEU A 209 -3.73 1.63 -11.23
N THR A 210 -4.47 1.77 -10.12
CA THR A 210 -5.83 1.25 -9.98
C THR A 210 -6.91 2.20 -10.47
N ALA A 211 -6.67 3.52 -10.49
CA ALA A 211 -7.65 4.54 -10.86
C ALA A 211 -8.34 4.32 -12.23
N PRO A 212 -7.66 3.84 -13.29
CA PRO A 212 -8.32 3.54 -14.56
C PRO A 212 -9.27 2.33 -14.50
N ILE A 213 -9.10 1.41 -13.53
CA ILE A 213 -9.90 0.18 -13.40
C ILE A 213 -11.08 0.37 -12.45
N THR A 214 -10.82 0.90 -11.25
CA THR A 214 -11.81 0.95 -10.16
C THR A 214 -12.39 2.33 -9.95
N LEU A 215 -11.95 3.32 -10.74
CA LEU A 215 -12.22 4.72 -10.50
C LEU A 215 -11.56 5.21 -9.19
N THR A 216 -11.63 6.50 -8.91
CA THR A 216 -11.08 7.08 -7.69
C THR A 216 -12.01 8.11 -7.09
N SER A 217 -12.00 8.22 -5.78
CA SER A 217 -12.76 9.19 -5.01
C SER A 217 -12.05 9.45 -3.68
N TYR A 218 -12.53 10.42 -2.92
CA TYR A 218 -12.00 10.71 -1.58
C TYR A 218 -12.14 9.52 -0.59
N GLU A 219 -12.99 8.52 -0.89
CA GLU A 219 -13.18 7.33 -0.06
C GLU A 219 -12.37 6.11 -0.55
N ALA A 220 -11.80 6.17 -1.75
CA ALA A 220 -11.11 5.02 -2.35
C ALA A 220 -9.96 4.49 -1.49
N GLY A 221 -9.31 5.36 -0.71
CA GLY A 221 -8.23 5.01 0.20
C GLY A 221 -8.63 4.07 1.33
N VAL A 222 -9.86 4.18 1.84
CA VAL A 222 -10.31 3.41 3.02
C VAL A 222 -10.30 1.91 2.76
N MET A 223 -11.01 1.48 1.71
CA MET A 223 -11.12 0.05 1.39
C MET A 223 -9.79 -0.54 0.93
N LEU A 224 -9.03 0.19 0.11
CA LEU A 224 -7.71 -0.26 -0.32
C LEU A 224 -6.71 -0.27 0.84
N GLY A 225 -6.81 0.68 1.77
CA GLY A 225 -6.03 0.70 3.00
C GLY A 225 -6.32 -0.51 3.89
N LEU A 226 -7.60 -0.82 4.14
CA LEU A 226 -8.00 -1.99 4.93
C LEU A 226 -7.54 -3.31 4.29
N LYS A 227 -7.71 -3.46 2.97
CA LYS A 227 -7.25 -4.65 2.24
C LYS A 227 -5.73 -4.77 2.23
N GLY A 228 -5.02 -3.65 2.06
CA GLY A 228 -3.56 -3.62 2.17
C GLY A 228 -3.06 -3.95 3.57
N PHE A 229 -3.73 -3.47 4.61
CA PHE A 229 -3.44 -3.85 5.99
C PHE A 229 -3.68 -5.35 6.23
N ALA A 230 -4.83 -5.86 5.78
CA ALA A 230 -5.15 -7.28 5.86
C ALA A 230 -4.10 -8.14 5.13
N ALA A 231 -3.65 -7.70 3.95
CA ALA A 231 -2.56 -8.34 3.20
C ALA A 231 -1.22 -8.32 3.94
N ALA A 232 -0.88 -7.19 4.59
CA ALA A 232 0.33 -7.07 5.40
C ALA A 232 0.29 -8.00 6.63
N MET A 233 -0.87 -8.10 7.28
CA MET A 233 -1.08 -9.02 8.40
C MET A 233 -1.00 -10.47 7.95
N LEU A 234 -1.68 -10.82 6.86
CA LEU A 234 -1.64 -12.17 6.28
C LEU A 234 -0.21 -12.60 5.93
N GLY A 235 0.55 -11.69 5.32
CA GLY A 235 1.93 -11.93 4.95
C GLY A 235 2.91 -11.97 6.12
N GLY A 236 2.57 -11.36 7.23
CA GLY A 236 3.44 -11.10 8.39
C GLY A 236 3.96 -9.66 8.37
N LEU A 237 3.44 -8.85 9.28
CA LEU A 237 3.72 -7.42 9.36
C LEU A 237 5.23 -7.17 9.55
N GLY A 238 5.79 -6.28 8.74
CA GLY A 238 7.24 -5.99 8.73
C GLY A 238 8.07 -6.86 7.78
N SER A 239 7.52 -7.95 7.24
CA SER A 239 8.17 -8.76 6.21
C SER A 239 7.85 -8.23 4.81
N PHE A 240 8.87 -7.77 4.07
CA PHE A 240 8.65 -7.25 2.71
C PHE A 240 8.18 -8.35 1.74
N GLY A 241 8.83 -9.52 1.77
CA GLY A 241 8.39 -10.68 0.98
C GLY A 241 7.01 -11.17 1.39
N GLY A 242 6.74 -11.14 2.70
CA GLY A 242 5.43 -11.45 3.27
C GLY A 242 4.35 -10.50 2.78
N ALA A 243 4.59 -9.19 2.77
CA ALA A 243 3.63 -8.19 2.29
C ALA A 243 3.25 -8.42 0.81
N VAL A 244 4.22 -8.78 -0.04
CA VAL A 244 3.96 -9.10 -1.45
C VAL A 244 3.15 -10.39 -1.58
N ALA A 245 3.57 -11.46 -0.91
CA ALA A 245 2.88 -12.75 -0.95
C ALA A 245 1.46 -12.65 -0.36
N GLY A 246 1.30 -11.96 0.78
CA GLY A 246 0.01 -11.72 1.41
C GLY A 246 -0.95 -10.92 0.52
N GLY A 247 -0.43 -9.90 -0.17
CA GLY A 247 -1.20 -9.12 -1.15
C GLY A 247 -1.70 -9.98 -2.30
N LEU A 248 -0.81 -10.74 -2.93
CA LEU A 248 -1.16 -11.63 -4.04
C LEU A 248 -2.14 -12.72 -3.62
N LEU A 249 -1.92 -13.35 -2.46
CA LEU A 249 -2.82 -14.36 -1.91
C LEU A 249 -4.20 -13.77 -1.61
N LEU A 250 -4.27 -12.61 -0.97
CA LEU A 250 -5.55 -11.96 -0.68
C LEU A 250 -6.34 -11.64 -1.95
N GLY A 251 -5.68 -11.08 -2.97
CA GLY A 251 -6.31 -10.78 -4.25
C GLY A 251 -6.80 -12.04 -4.98
N LEU A 252 -6.02 -13.14 -4.95
CA LEU A 252 -6.45 -14.42 -5.51
C LEU A 252 -7.65 -14.99 -4.76
N LEU A 253 -7.63 -14.99 -3.41
CA LEU A 253 -8.75 -15.47 -2.59
C LEU A 253 -10.03 -14.67 -2.85
N GLU A 254 -9.91 -13.35 -2.93
CA GLU A 254 -11.04 -12.47 -3.24
C GLU A 254 -11.62 -12.75 -4.64
N SER A 255 -10.78 -12.89 -5.65
CA SER A 255 -11.21 -13.14 -7.02
C SER A 255 -11.81 -14.52 -7.19
N LEU A 256 -11.23 -15.56 -6.60
CA LEU A 256 -11.78 -16.91 -6.62
C LEU A 256 -13.08 -17.00 -5.82
N GLY A 257 -13.13 -16.35 -4.65
CA GLY A 257 -14.36 -16.25 -3.86
C GLY A 257 -15.49 -15.57 -4.61
N ALA A 258 -15.20 -14.48 -5.34
CA ALA A 258 -16.19 -13.81 -6.19
C ALA A 258 -16.68 -14.69 -7.33
N GLY A 259 -15.78 -15.47 -7.92
CA GLY A 259 -16.11 -16.31 -9.09
C GLY A 259 -16.83 -17.61 -8.73
N PHE A 260 -16.50 -18.25 -7.62
CA PHE A 260 -17.04 -19.57 -7.26
C PHE A 260 -18.13 -19.55 -6.21
N VAL A 261 -18.18 -18.53 -5.36
CA VAL A 261 -19.18 -18.44 -4.30
C VAL A 261 -20.18 -17.34 -4.59
N SER A 262 -19.76 -16.09 -4.54
CA SER A 262 -20.61 -14.94 -4.89
C SER A 262 -19.79 -13.66 -4.91
N SER A 263 -20.00 -12.83 -5.91
CA SER A 263 -19.38 -11.50 -6.00
C SER A 263 -19.86 -10.55 -4.90
N ALA A 264 -21.06 -10.75 -4.36
CA ALA A 264 -21.60 -9.94 -3.25
C ALA A 264 -20.85 -10.16 -1.94
N TYR A 265 -20.29 -11.37 -1.73
CA TYR A 265 -19.57 -11.73 -0.49
C TYR A 265 -18.06 -11.77 -0.64
N LYS A 266 -17.50 -11.25 -1.74
CA LYS A 266 -16.06 -11.32 -2.04
C LYS A 266 -15.21 -10.78 -0.89
N ASP A 267 -15.58 -9.63 -0.32
CA ASP A 267 -14.84 -8.99 0.77
C ASP A 267 -14.98 -9.78 2.08
N ALA A 268 -16.20 -10.28 2.36
CA ALA A 268 -16.45 -11.11 3.54
C ALA A 268 -15.67 -12.43 3.52
N ILE A 269 -15.61 -13.09 2.36
CA ILE A 269 -14.83 -14.33 2.19
C ILE A 269 -13.36 -14.08 2.44
N ALA A 270 -12.82 -13.01 1.86
CA ALA A 270 -11.43 -12.63 2.06
C ALA A 270 -11.12 -12.38 3.54
N PHE A 271 -11.96 -11.61 4.24
CA PHE A 271 -11.75 -11.33 5.67
C PHE A 271 -11.92 -12.56 6.56
N VAL A 272 -12.85 -13.46 6.28
CA VAL A 272 -13.00 -14.72 7.01
C VAL A 272 -11.75 -15.59 6.85
N VAL A 273 -11.21 -15.70 5.64
CA VAL A 273 -9.96 -16.46 5.42
C VAL A 273 -8.79 -15.83 6.16
N ILE A 274 -8.67 -14.50 6.16
CA ILE A 274 -7.62 -13.80 6.93
C ILE A 274 -7.76 -14.09 8.41
N LEU A 275 -8.96 -13.99 8.98
CA LEU A 275 -9.20 -14.30 10.39
C LEU A 275 -8.83 -15.74 10.71
N ALA A 276 -9.20 -16.69 9.85
CA ALA A 276 -8.82 -18.10 10.01
C ALA A 276 -7.29 -18.27 9.98
N VAL A 277 -6.60 -17.65 9.02
CA VAL A 277 -5.13 -17.73 8.94
C VAL A 277 -4.48 -17.12 10.18
N LEU A 278 -4.92 -15.95 10.63
CA LEU A 278 -4.35 -15.28 11.81
C LEU A 278 -4.68 -16.02 13.11
N PHE A 279 -5.78 -16.76 13.17
CA PHE A 279 -6.10 -17.62 14.31
C PHE A 279 -5.09 -18.76 14.47
N PHE A 280 -4.67 -19.39 13.36
CA PHE A 280 -3.69 -20.47 13.38
C PHE A 280 -2.24 -19.98 13.32
N LEU A 281 -1.99 -18.85 12.66
CA LEU A 281 -0.68 -18.24 12.43
C LEU A 281 -0.70 -16.76 12.83
N PRO A 282 -0.67 -16.43 14.13
CA PRO A 282 -0.83 -15.05 14.60
C PRO A 282 0.27 -14.09 14.12
N GLY A 283 1.43 -14.61 13.73
CA GLY A 283 2.50 -13.83 13.11
C GLY A 283 2.36 -13.64 11.59
N GLY A 284 1.31 -14.21 10.96
CA GLY A 284 1.18 -14.28 9.51
C GLY A 284 2.05 -15.39 8.89
N LEU A 285 1.98 -15.51 7.55
CA LEU A 285 2.66 -16.61 6.81
C LEU A 285 4.19 -16.54 6.89
N PHE A 286 4.76 -15.34 6.92
CA PHE A 286 6.21 -15.06 6.93
C PHE A 286 6.65 -14.25 8.15
N GLY A 287 5.79 -14.10 9.15
CA GLY A 287 6.16 -13.45 10.41
C GLY A 287 7.25 -14.21 11.14
N ALA A 288 8.13 -13.50 11.83
CA ALA A 288 9.09 -14.11 12.70
C ALA A 288 8.34 -14.92 13.77
N ARG A 289 8.59 -16.23 13.84
CA ARG A 289 8.15 -17.03 14.98
C ARG A 289 8.83 -16.42 16.21
N GLY A 290 8.04 -15.79 17.08
CA GLY A 290 8.56 -15.28 18.34
C GLY A 290 9.33 -16.42 19.02
N SER A 291 10.63 -16.28 19.09
CA SER A 291 11.38 -17.08 20.05
C SER A 291 11.02 -16.45 21.40
N ASP A 292 10.04 -17.03 22.09
CA ASP A 292 9.94 -16.92 23.53
C ASP A 292 11.27 -17.41 24.10
N ARG A 293 12.24 -16.50 24.20
CA ARG A 293 13.37 -16.66 25.09
C ARG A 293 12.98 -15.97 26.38
N VAL A 294 12.52 -16.79 27.30
CA VAL A 294 12.49 -16.57 28.75
C VAL A 294 13.84 -16.00 29.20
#